data_ab91f0285450d6fcda92038089036d3a
#
_entry.id   ab91f0285450d6fcda92038089036d3a
#
_cell.length_a   1.000
_cell.length_b   1.000
_cell.length_c   1.000
_cell.angle_alpha   90.00
_cell.angle_beta   90.00
_cell.angle_gamma   90.00
#
_symmetry.space_group_name_H-M   'P 1'
#
loop_
_entity.id
_entity.type
_entity.pdbx_description
1 polymer ?
#
loop_
_entity_poly.entity_id
_entity_poly.type
_entity_poly.pdbx_seq_one_letter_code
_entity_poly.pdbx_strand_id
1 'polypeptide(L)'
;MIIRKLGTVLVGAALLVTATACSGSDDDSDSGDGGSSGDTGSGVDVPVDELLDTLATGVIVPAYTELVASLDGLTAALDGLCATPSPAALDAARTAWDTAAQAWQATRPVGVGPAMDRRLMSTVWYPIRPDDVDELVAGTEPITPESLDDGSATARGLAAVERLLFEPDVSDQGLTTGPAGGRRCTYAAAATTLAGTASREVLGDWTGETGAPPYTEVFAAGVDGDPQASLAVLVNELAHSLQTIDDQGLRGIALAEAPDDLPENQQDGPAGHRVADLQALLGSVRTTIEGPSGDDGLGSLVASRSTDTADRLDEALAAASSTVGELPGSVPETLDRPDDLAAAAEDAAALKVVFSTETASVLGVTIGFSDADGDS
;
A
#
# COMPACT_ATOMS: atom_id res chain seq x y z
N MET A 1 8.56 5.47 52.68
CA MET A 1 8.99 6.62 53.49
C MET A 1 10.01 7.36 52.62
N ILE A 2 9.66 8.34 51.93
CA ILE A 2 9.71 9.77 51.96
C ILE A 2 9.04 10.32 50.69
N ILE A 3 7.99 11.08 50.90
CA ILE A 3 7.23 11.90 49.98
C ILE A 3 8.05 13.15 49.66
N ARG A 4 8.12 13.58 48.37
CA ARG A 4 8.33 14.99 48.06
C ARG A 4 7.42 15.42 46.90
N LYS A 5 6.44 16.25 47.32
CA LYS A 5 5.65 17.17 46.47
C LYS A 5 6.50 18.40 46.10
N LEU A 6 6.15 19.01 45.03
CA LEU A 6 6.13 20.45 44.68
C LEU A 6 6.31 20.53 43.12
N GLY A 7 5.65 21.35 42.33
CA GLY A 7 4.73 22.45 42.57
C GLY A 7 4.43 23.06 41.21
N THR A 8 3.20 23.39 41.01
CA THR A 8 2.59 24.00 39.81
C THR A 8 3.12 25.44 39.63
N VAL A 9 3.47 25.85 38.42
CA VAL A 9 3.52 27.27 38.03
C VAL A 9 2.77 27.45 36.71
N LEU A 10 1.61 28.06 36.82
CA LEU A 10 0.82 28.65 35.77
C LEU A 10 1.38 30.05 35.46
N VAL A 11 1.74 30.34 34.21
CA VAL A 11 1.90 31.71 33.73
C VAL A 11 1.00 31.87 32.49
N GLY A 12 -0.11 32.57 32.70
CA GLY A 12 -0.97 33.02 31.65
C GLY A 12 -0.43 34.32 31.03
N ALA A 13 -0.41 34.39 29.70
CA ALA A 13 -0.25 35.64 28.96
C ALA A 13 -1.45 35.79 28.02
N ALA A 14 -2.34 36.70 28.36
CA ALA A 14 -3.41 37.15 27.50
C ALA A 14 -2.88 38.21 26.54
N LEU A 15 -3.05 38.00 25.22
CA LEU A 15 -2.84 39.00 24.20
C LEU A 15 -4.22 39.49 23.68
N LEU A 16 -4.54 40.71 24.00
CA LEU A 16 -5.64 41.48 23.45
C LEU A 16 -5.25 41.95 22.03
N VAL A 17 -6.05 41.57 21.04
CA VAL A 17 -6.00 42.19 19.71
C VAL A 17 -7.20 43.13 19.56
N THR A 18 -6.89 44.45 19.44
CA THR A 18 -7.84 45.52 19.15
C THR A 18 -8.14 45.56 17.66
N ALA A 19 -9.42 45.44 17.32
CA ALA A 19 -9.94 45.71 16.01
C ALA A 19 -10.07 47.27 15.81
N THR A 20 -9.47 47.78 14.75
CA THR A 20 -9.73 49.14 14.26
C THR A 20 -10.49 49.03 12.95
N ALA A 21 -11.75 49.47 12.99
CA ALA A 21 -12.56 49.73 11.81
C ALA A 21 -12.26 51.18 11.33
N CYS A 22 -12.00 51.36 10.03
CA CYS A 22 -12.12 52.64 9.35
C CYS A 22 -12.99 52.44 8.12
N SER A 23 -14.15 53.05 8.17
CA SER A 23 -15.02 53.35 7.04
C SER A 23 -14.54 54.64 6.36
N GLY A 24 -14.60 54.71 5.02
CA GLY A 24 -14.39 55.93 4.25
C GLY A 24 -14.83 55.68 2.81
N SER A 25 -15.87 56.37 2.43
CA SER A 25 -16.56 56.35 1.15
C SER A 25 -15.87 57.26 0.12
N ASP A 26 -16.23 56.98 -1.13
CA ASP A 26 -16.48 57.85 -2.28
C ASP A 26 -15.34 58.21 -3.26
N ASP A 27 -15.64 57.75 -4.46
CA ASP A 27 -15.72 58.42 -5.77
C ASP A 27 -14.50 58.47 -6.70
N ASP A 28 -14.91 58.17 -7.93
CA ASP A 28 -14.49 58.61 -9.27
C ASP A 28 -13.36 57.90 -10.03
N SER A 29 -13.85 57.21 -11.04
CA SER A 29 -13.43 57.13 -12.45
C SER A 29 -11.97 57.47 -12.80
N ASP A 30 -11.25 56.52 -13.36
CA ASP A 30 -10.66 56.70 -14.68
C ASP A 30 -10.24 55.39 -15.35
N SER A 31 -10.43 55.35 -16.66
CA SER A 31 -10.16 54.26 -17.58
C SER A 31 -8.65 54.03 -17.74
N GLY A 32 -8.20 52.80 -17.50
CA GLY A 32 -6.85 52.33 -17.80
C GLY A 32 -6.88 50.91 -18.32
N ASP A 33 -6.95 50.78 -19.63
CA ASP A 33 -6.73 49.56 -20.39
C ASP A 33 -5.33 49.01 -20.06
N GLY A 34 -5.30 47.85 -19.44
CA GLY A 34 -4.10 47.09 -19.12
C GLY A 34 -4.43 45.62 -19.19
N GLY A 35 -4.55 45.09 -20.39
CA GLY A 35 -4.74 43.66 -20.63
C GLY A 35 -3.60 42.85 -20.02
N SER A 36 -3.85 42.29 -18.85
CA SER A 36 -3.13 41.10 -18.39
C SER A 36 -3.82 39.91 -19.03
N SER A 37 -3.25 39.43 -20.13
CA SER A 37 -3.56 38.12 -20.69
C SER A 37 -3.14 37.10 -19.64
N GLY A 38 -4.01 36.80 -18.70
CA GLY A 38 -3.93 35.56 -17.99
C GLY A 38 -4.12 34.47 -19.02
N ASP A 39 -3.11 33.68 -19.22
CA ASP A 39 -3.18 32.43 -19.97
C ASP A 39 -4.21 31.56 -19.27
N THR A 40 -5.47 31.69 -19.68
CA THR A 40 -6.49 30.69 -19.35
C THR A 40 -6.22 29.52 -20.26
N GLY A 41 -5.31 28.63 -19.82
CA GLY A 41 -5.19 27.32 -20.38
C GLY A 41 -6.59 26.73 -20.48
N SER A 42 -7.00 26.37 -21.68
CA SER A 42 -8.23 25.62 -21.95
C SER A 42 -8.04 24.18 -21.48
N GLY A 43 -7.71 23.98 -20.20
CA GLY A 43 -7.74 22.68 -19.56
C GLY A 43 -9.20 22.23 -19.51
N VAL A 44 -9.52 21.12 -20.11
CA VAL A 44 -10.80 20.43 -19.88
C VAL A 44 -10.82 20.11 -18.39
N ASP A 45 -11.80 20.65 -17.67
CA ASP A 45 -11.96 20.31 -16.25
C ASP A 45 -12.29 18.82 -16.17
N VAL A 46 -11.47 18.06 -15.46
CA VAL A 46 -11.69 16.61 -15.24
C VAL A 46 -12.61 16.47 -14.03
N PRO A 47 -13.87 15.97 -14.21
CA PRO A 47 -14.76 15.78 -13.07
C PRO A 47 -14.19 14.71 -12.13
N VAL A 48 -14.19 14.99 -10.83
CA VAL A 48 -13.60 14.11 -9.82
C VAL A 48 -14.35 12.77 -9.75
N ASP A 49 -15.65 12.79 -9.88
CA ASP A 49 -16.50 11.59 -9.88
C ASP A 49 -16.23 10.67 -11.09
N GLU A 50 -16.04 11.23 -12.29
CA GLU A 50 -15.68 10.48 -13.49
C GLU A 50 -14.27 9.87 -13.36
N LEU A 51 -13.31 10.60 -12.81
CA LEU A 51 -11.98 10.08 -12.52
C LEU A 51 -12.03 8.91 -11.52
N LEU A 52 -12.77 9.07 -10.42
CA LEU A 52 -12.92 8.04 -9.41
C LEU A 52 -13.60 6.77 -9.97
N ASP A 53 -14.58 6.91 -10.84
CA ASP A 53 -15.19 5.78 -11.55
C ASP A 53 -14.19 5.07 -12.46
N THR A 54 -13.39 5.83 -13.21
CA THR A 54 -12.32 5.31 -14.06
C THR A 54 -11.28 4.54 -13.26
N LEU A 55 -10.82 5.10 -12.13
CA LEU A 55 -9.87 4.44 -11.26
C LEU A 55 -10.46 3.22 -10.55
N ALA A 56 -11.71 3.30 -10.09
CA ALA A 56 -12.39 2.18 -9.45
C ALA A 56 -12.51 0.98 -10.39
N THR A 57 -13.00 1.23 -11.62
CA THR A 57 -13.28 0.16 -12.59
C THR A 57 -12.03 -0.30 -13.36
N GLY A 58 -11.08 0.61 -13.63
CA GLY A 58 -9.92 0.35 -14.46
C GLY A 58 -8.63 0.04 -13.69
N VAL A 59 -8.55 0.34 -12.40
CA VAL A 59 -7.36 0.10 -11.57
C VAL A 59 -7.69 -0.74 -10.34
N ILE A 60 -8.64 -0.32 -9.50
CA ILE A 60 -8.90 -0.96 -8.20
C ILE A 60 -9.49 -2.36 -8.39
N VAL A 61 -10.59 -2.48 -9.14
CA VAL A 61 -11.24 -3.78 -9.40
C VAL A 61 -10.29 -4.76 -10.09
N PRO A 62 -9.51 -4.38 -11.14
CA PRO A 62 -8.49 -5.25 -11.70
C PRO A 62 -7.41 -5.69 -10.71
N ALA A 63 -6.91 -4.83 -9.83
CA ALA A 63 -5.91 -5.20 -8.83
C ALA A 63 -6.44 -6.29 -7.86
N TYR A 64 -7.67 -6.14 -7.36
CA TYR A 64 -8.28 -7.19 -6.52
C TYR A 64 -8.64 -8.46 -7.30
N THR A 65 -8.98 -8.35 -8.58
CA THR A 65 -9.21 -9.51 -9.45
C THR A 65 -7.93 -10.32 -9.61
N GLU A 66 -6.79 -9.66 -9.83
CA GLU A 66 -5.48 -10.32 -9.92
C GLU A 66 -5.07 -10.94 -8.59
N LEU A 67 -5.29 -10.26 -7.47
CA LEU A 67 -5.02 -10.82 -6.14
C LEU A 67 -5.82 -12.10 -5.91
N VAL A 68 -7.10 -12.11 -6.22
CA VAL A 68 -7.95 -13.31 -6.09
C VAL A 68 -7.44 -14.43 -6.98
N ALA A 69 -7.14 -14.14 -8.25
CA ALA A 69 -6.64 -15.13 -9.19
C ALA A 69 -5.28 -15.73 -8.76
N SER A 70 -4.38 -14.90 -8.24
CA SER A 70 -3.06 -15.35 -7.75
C SER A 70 -3.16 -16.19 -6.48
N LEU A 71 -4.06 -15.87 -5.55
CA LEU A 71 -4.34 -16.68 -4.36
C LEU A 71 -4.98 -18.04 -4.74
N ASP A 72 -5.82 -18.09 -5.77
CA ASP A 72 -6.35 -19.34 -6.31
C ASP A 72 -5.23 -20.17 -6.95
N GLY A 73 -4.32 -19.54 -7.68
CA GLY A 73 -3.12 -20.17 -8.22
C GLY A 73 -2.21 -20.75 -7.15
N LEU A 74 -1.97 -20.00 -6.06
CA LEU A 74 -1.21 -20.47 -4.92
C LEU A 74 -1.89 -21.68 -4.23
N THR A 75 -3.21 -21.62 -4.04
CA THR A 75 -3.98 -22.73 -3.49
C THR A 75 -3.78 -24.01 -4.33
N ALA A 76 -3.91 -23.90 -5.64
CA ALA A 76 -3.73 -25.04 -6.55
C ALA A 76 -2.29 -25.58 -6.53
N ALA A 77 -1.28 -24.73 -6.43
CA ALA A 77 0.12 -25.14 -6.34
C ALA A 77 0.43 -25.84 -5.02
N LEU A 78 -0.12 -25.35 -3.90
CA LEU A 78 -0.01 -26.00 -2.58
C LEU A 78 -0.70 -27.38 -2.55
N ASP A 79 -1.89 -27.49 -3.14
CA ASP A 79 -2.59 -28.77 -3.28
C ASP A 79 -1.76 -29.78 -4.08
N GLY A 80 -1.15 -29.34 -5.18
CA GLY A 80 -0.24 -30.14 -5.99
C GLY A 80 0.99 -30.61 -5.22
N LEU A 81 1.63 -29.70 -4.47
CA LEU A 81 2.78 -30.02 -3.63
C LEU A 81 2.42 -31.01 -2.53
N CYS A 82 1.31 -30.79 -1.84
CA CYS A 82 0.88 -31.66 -0.74
C CYS A 82 0.42 -33.05 -1.20
N ALA A 83 -0.18 -33.14 -2.40
CA ALA A 83 -0.60 -34.42 -2.98
C ALA A 83 0.58 -35.24 -3.56
N THR A 84 1.55 -34.55 -4.18
CA THR A 84 2.67 -35.20 -4.87
C THR A 84 3.96 -34.41 -4.66
N PRO A 85 4.58 -34.53 -3.48
CA PRO A 85 5.79 -33.78 -3.13
C PRO A 85 6.95 -34.06 -4.10
N SER A 86 7.53 -32.98 -4.60
CA SER A 86 8.74 -33.04 -5.43
C SER A 86 9.42 -31.65 -5.42
N PRO A 87 10.72 -31.55 -5.74
CA PRO A 87 11.40 -30.26 -5.86
C PRO A 87 10.67 -29.33 -6.85
N ALA A 88 10.21 -29.85 -7.98
CA ALA A 88 9.48 -29.07 -8.96
C ALA A 88 8.13 -28.56 -8.46
N ALA A 89 7.41 -29.34 -7.62
CA ALA A 89 6.17 -28.91 -7.01
C ALA A 89 6.42 -27.83 -5.92
N LEU A 90 7.52 -27.94 -5.17
CA LEU A 90 7.92 -26.89 -4.22
C LEU A 90 8.30 -25.59 -4.93
N ASP A 91 9.06 -25.67 -6.01
CA ASP A 91 9.42 -24.50 -6.82
C ASP A 91 8.17 -23.84 -7.43
N ALA A 92 7.21 -24.63 -7.89
CA ALA A 92 5.93 -24.13 -8.40
C ALA A 92 5.11 -23.42 -7.29
N ALA A 93 5.08 -23.98 -6.07
CA ALA A 93 4.39 -23.35 -4.94
C ALA A 93 5.07 -22.05 -4.50
N ARG A 94 6.40 -21.99 -4.50
CA ARG A 94 7.17 -20.76 -4.23
C ARG A 94 6.90 -19.69 -5.28
N THR A 95 6.95 -20.05 -6.57
CA THR A 95 6.62 -19.10 -7.66
C THR A 95 5.18 -18.57 -7.55
N ALA A 96 4.22 -19.44 -7.21
CA ALA A 96 2.83 -19.03 -7.03
C ALA A 96 2.67 -18.11 -5.80
N TRP A 97 3.45 -18.35 -4.74
CA TRP A 97 3.48 -17.49 -3.58
C TRP A 97 4.07 -16.11 -3.92
N ASP A 98 5.20 -16.04 -4.65
CA ASP A 98 5.79 -14.78 -5.13
C ASP A 98 4.77 -13.98 -5.96
N THR A 99 4.03 -14.64 -6.85
CA THR A 99 2.98 -14.01 -7.66
C THR A 99 1.87 -13.43 -6.76
N ALA A 100 1.41 -14.18 -5.76
CA ALA A 100 0.38 -13.72 -4.83
C ALA A 100 0.88 -12.58 -3.92
N ALA A 101 2.14 -12.61 -3.51
CA ALA A 101 2.79 -11.56 -2.74
C ALA A 101 2.84 -10.24 -3.51
N GLN A 102 3.29 -10.28 -4.77
CA GLN A 102 3.34 -9.09 -5.63
C GLN A 102 1.94 -8.55 -5.94
N ALA A 103 0.96 -9.43 -6.23
CA ALA A 103 -0.42 -9.02 -6.42
C ALA A 103 -1.01 -8.36 -5.16
N TRP A 104 -0.68 -8.85 -3.97
CA TRP A 104 -1.02 -8.21 -2.72
C TRP A 104 -0.41 -6.80 -2.60
N GLN A 105 0.88 -6.65 -2.88
CA GLN A 105 1.52 -5.33 -2.83
C GLN A 105 0.88 -4.34 -3.80
N ALA A 106 0.44 -4.80 -4.97
CA ALA A 106 -0.25 -3.97 -5.94
C ALA A 106 -1.64 -3.48 -5.45
N THR A 107 -2.29 -4.14 -4.49
CA THR A 107 -3.56 -3.65 -3.92
C THR A 107 -3.37 -2.59 -2.83
N ARG A 108 -2.19 -2.46 -2.23
CA ARG A 108 -1.96 -1.59 -1.07
C ARG A 108 -2.20 -0.10 -1.36
N PRO A 109 -1.67 0.48 -2.46
CA PRO A 109 -1.89 1.90 -2.76
C PRO A 109 -3.35 2.26 -3.03
N VAL A 110 -4.18 1.25 -3.34
CA VAL A 110 -5.61 1.37 -3.60
C VAL A 110 -6.46 0.64 -2.55
N GLY A 111 -5.88 0.42 -1.36
CA GLY A 111 -6.49 -0.32 -0.25
C GLY A 111 -7.56 0.45 0.50
N VAL A 112 -8.46 1.15 -0.21
CA VAL A 112 -9.51 2.01 0.35
C VAL A 112 -10.85 1.29 0.50
N GLY A 113 -11.78 1.89 1.22
CA GLY A 113 -13.17 1.43 1.37
C GLY A 113 -13.26 -0.01 1.88
N PRO A 114 -13.84 -0.96 1.11
CA PRO A 114 -14.07 -2.33 1.56
C PRO A 114 -12.83 -3.03 2.13
N ALA A 115 -11.63 -2.73 1.62
CA ALA A 115 -10.39 -3.31 2.12
C ALA A 115 -10.06 -2.85 3.54
N MET A 116 -10.30 -1.57 3.84
CA MET A 116 -10.14 -1.01 5.18
C MET A 116 -11.24 -1.51 6.12
N ASP A 117 -12.49 -1.47 5.70
CA ASP A 117 -13.65 -1.88 6.49
C ASP A 117 -13.55 -3.34 6.94
N ARG A 118 -13.08 -4.21 6.04
CA ARG A 118 -12.87 -5.65 6.31
C ARG A 118 -11.52 -5.96 6.93
N ARG A 119 -10.67 -4.96 7.16
CA ARG A 119 -9.30 -5.14 7.69
C ARG A 119 -8.49 -6.18 6.89
N LEU A 120 -8.58 -6.11 5.56
CA LEU A 120 -7.98 -7.09 4.66
C LEU A 120 -6.49 -7.31 4.94
N MET A 121 -5.76 -6.25 5.28
CA MET A 121 -4.33 -6.32 5.64
C MET A 121 -4.07 -7.33 6.76
N SER A 122 -4.89 -7.34 7.82
CA SER A 122 -4.69 -8.26 8.94
C SER A 122 -4.99 -9.73 8.62
N THR A 123 -5.60 -9.98 7.46
CA THR A 123 -5.98 -11.33 7.03
C THR A 123 -5.04 -11.86 5.94
N VAL A 124 -4.66 -10.99 4.98
CA VAL A 124 -3.81 -11.41 3.85
C VAL A 124 -2.32 -11.31 4.17
N TRP A 125 -1.91 -10.23 4.83
CA TRP A 125 -0.50 -10.02 5.17
C TRP A 125 -0.35 -9.19 6.43
N TYR A 126 -0.01 -9.86 7.51
CA TYR A 126 0.36 -9.22 8.77
C TYR A 126 1.71 -9.79 9.23
N PRO A 127 2.58 -8.99 9.87
CA PRO A 127 3.84 -9.51 10.42
C PRO A 127 3.58 -10.69 11.33
N ILE A 128 4.18 -11.84 11.02
CA ILE A 128 4.00 -13.05 11.80
C ILE A 128 4.90 -13.06 13.03
N ARG A 129 4.50 -13.86 14.02
CA ARG A 129 5.39 -14.34 15.07
C ARG A 129 5.73 -15.79 14.76
N PRO A 130 7.01 -16.10 14.47
CA PRO A 130 7.43 -17.47 14.14
C PRO A 130 6.95 -18.51 15.13
N ASP A 131 7.04 -18.20 16.43
CA ASP A 131 6.60 -19.10 17.51
C ASP A 131 5.09 -19.42 17.43
N ASP A 132 4.24 -18.46 17.05
CA ASP A 132 2.79 -18.66 16.92
C ASP A 132 2.48 -19.66 15.79
N VAL A 133 3.22 -19.56 14.67
CA VAL A 133 3.12 -20.51 13.54
C VAL A 133 3.57 -21.91 13.95
N ASP A 134 4.72 -22.00 14.62
CA ASP A 134 5.30 -23.26 15.06
C ASP A 134 4.42 -23.96 16.09
N GLU A 135 3.79 -23.23 17.02
CA GLU A 135 2.85 -23.78 18.00
C GLU A 135 1.62 -24.39 17.31
N LEU A 136 1.04 -23.72 16.31
CA LEU A 136 -0.08 -24.25 15.54
C LEU A 136 0.31 -25.53 14.77
N VAL A 137 1.51 -25.56 14.17
CA VAL A 137 2.03 -26.74 13.47
C VAL A 137 2.29 -27.89 14.43
N ALA A 138 2.84 -27.63 15.62
CA ALA A 138 3.14 -28.65 16.63
C ALA A 138 1.89 -29.12 17.39
N GLY A 139 0.83 -28.35 17.40
CA GLY A 139 -0.41 -28.59 18.13
C GLY A 139 -1.23 -29.78 17.60
N THR A 140 -2.37 -30.02 18.21
CA THR A 140 -3.31 -31.12 17.84
C THR A 140 -4.69 -30.59 17.42
N GLU A 141 -4.97 -29.33 17.70
CA GLU A 141 -6.25 -28.72 17.33
C GLU A 141 -6.43 -28.64 15.80
N PRO A 142 -7.65 -28.72 15.28
CA PRO A 142 -7.90 -28.57 13.85
C PRO A 142 -7.39 -27.22 13.35
N ILE A 143 -6.72 -27.21 12.19
CA ILE A 143 -6.33 -26.00 11.47
C ILE A 143 -7.30 -25.85 10.31
N THR A 144 -8.17 -24.85 10.39
CA THR A 144 -9.16 -24.49 9.36
C THR A 144 -9.08 -22.98 9.09
N PRO A 145 -9.61 -22.50 7.96
CA PRO A 145 -9.71 -21.05 7.72
C PRO A 145 -10.38 -20.31 8.89
N GLU A 146 -11.46 -20.84 9.44
CA GLU A 146 -12.20 -20.25 10.55
C GLU A 146 -11.36 -20.21 11.83
N SER A 147 -10.61 -21.30 12.15
CA SER A 147 -9.75 -21.30 13.33
C SER A 147 -8.58 -20.34 13.23
N LEU A 148 -8.11 -20.04 12.02
CA LEU A 148 -7.09 -19.00 11.77
C LEU A 148 -7.68 -17.60 11.83
N ASP A 149 -8.92 -17.42 11.38
CA ASP A 149 -9.59 -16.11 11.46
C ASP A 149 -9.93 -15.73 12.90
N ASP A 150 -10.41 -16.67 13.69
CA ASP A 150 -10.67 -16.51 15.13
C ASP A 150 -9.38 -16.34 15.95
N GLY A 151 -8.23 -16.71 15.37
CA GLY A 151 -6.92 -16.69 16.01
C GLY A 151 -6.16 -15.37 15.89
N SER A 152 -4.86 -15.42 16.20
CA SER A 152 -3.99 -14.23 16.07
C SER A 152 -3.68 -13.91 14.61
N ALA A 153 -3.71 -12.61 14.26
CA ALA A 153 -3.24 -12.14 12.96
C ALA A 153 -1.76 -12.48 12.71
N THR A 154 -0.96 -12.65 13.77
CA THR A 154 0.47 -13.01 13.72
C THR A 154 0.74 -14.45 13.31
N ALA A 155 -0.32 -15.24 13.03
CA ALA A 155 -0.24 -16.63 12.62
C ALA A 155 -1.12 -16.94 11.41
N ARG A 156 -1.27 -15.99 10.45
CA ARG A 156 -2.09 -16.22 9.26
C ARG A 156 -1.60 -15.43 8.05
N GLY A 157 -2.23 -15.66 6.90
CA GLY A 157 -1.95 -14.95 5.66
C GLY A 157 -0.69 -15.41 4.94
N LEU A 158 -0.27 -14.61 3.95
CA LEU A 158 0.85 -14.93 3.06
C LEU A 158 2.19 -15.02 3.79
N ALA A 159 2.42 -14.19 4.82
CA ALA A 159 3.66 -14.25 5.60
C ALA A 159 3.82 -15.58 6.36
N ALA A 160 2.72 -16.17 6.84
CA ALA A 160 2.77 -17.50 7.44
C ALA A 160 3.03 -18.61 6.40
N VAL A 161 2.46 -18.48 5.19
CA VAL A 161 2.73 -19.40 4.08
C VAL A 161 4.19 -19.27 3.60
N GLU A 162 4.73 -18.05 3.55
CA GLU A 162 6.14 -17.79 3.27
C GLU A 162 7.06 -18.60 4.17
N ARG A 163 6.86 -18.46 5.49
CA ARG A 163 7.64 -19.23 6.47
C ARG A 163 7.62 -20.73 6.17
N LEU A 164 6.45 -21.27 5.83
CA LEU A 164 6.30 -22.71 5.55
C LEU A 164 6.98 -23.16 4.26
N LEU A 165 7.12 -22.28 3.25
CA LEU A 165 7.68 -22.61 1.94
C LEU A 165 9.17 -22.31 1.81
N PHE A 166 9.68 -21.28 2.49
CA PHE A 166 11.01 -20.72 2.23
C PHE A 166 11.98 -20.87 3.40
N GLU A 167 11.57 -21.34 4.57
CA GLU A 167 12.50 -21.60 5.66
C GLU A 167 13.69 -22.45 5.18
N PRO A 168 14.93 -22.18 5.63
CA PRO A 168 16.13 -22.81 5.07
C PRO A 168 16.17 -24.34 5.17
N ASP A 169 15.44 -24.92 6.13
CA ASP A 169 15.33 -26.35 6.34
C ASP A 169 14.14 -26.98 5.60
N VAL A 170 13.32 -26.18 4.92
CA VAL A 170 12.18 -26.67 4.16
C VAL A 170 12.62 -27.17 2.80
N SER A 171 12.34 -28.45 2.56
CA SER A 171 12.43 -29.10 1.27
C SER A 171 11.06 -29.63 0.86
N ASP A 172 10.95 -30.19 -0.34
CA ASP A 172 9.77 -30.90 -0.80
C ASP A 172 9.30 -31.97 0.23
N GLN A 173 10.23 -32.59 0.94
CA GLN A 173 9.93 -33.55 2.01
C GLN A 173 9.61 -32.85 3.34
N GLY A 174 10.27 -31.74 3.67
CA GLY A 174 10.07 -31.01 4.94
C GLY A 174 8.65 -30.49 5.12
N LEU A 175 7.99 -30.07 4.04
CA LEU A 175 6.60 -29.62 4.09
C LEU A 175 5.59 -30.77 4.27
N THR A 176 5.88 -31.96 3.75
CA THR A 176 4.89 -33.03 3.60
C THR A 176 5.19 -34.30 4.42
N THR A 177 6.41 -34.47 4.92
CA THR A 177 6.83 -35.69 5.65
C THR A 177 7.14 -35.41 7.12
N GLY A 178 7.20 -36.44 7.91
CA GLY A 178 7.40 -36.38 9.35
C GLY A 178 6.14 -36.05 10.14
N PRO A 179 6.22 -35.94 11.46
CA PRO A 179 5.06 -35.72 12.32
C PRO A 179 4.33 -34.40 12.06
N ALA A 180 5.05 -33.37 11.57
CA ALA A 180 4.51 -32.06 11.28
C ALA A 180 4.11 -31.83 9.81
N GLY A 181 4.55 -32.72 8.88
CA GLY A 181 4.42 -32.50 7.44
C GLY A 181 2.97 -32.32 6.98
N GLY A 182 2.08 -33.24 7.35
CA GLY A 182 0.66 -33.14 7.00
C GLY A 182 -0.02 -31.90 7.61
N ARG A 183 0.40 -31.47 8.78
CA ARG A 183 -0.16 -30.25 9.41
C ARG A 183 0.34 -28.96 8.75
N ARG A 184 1.60 -28.91 8.29
CA ARG A 184 2.11 -27.78 7.51
C ARG A 184 1.33 -27.58 6.21
N CYS A 185 1.04 -28.67 5.49
CA CYS A 185 0.17 -28.61 4.31
C CYS A 185 -1.26 -28.11 4.65
N THR A 186 -1.87 -28.67 5.69
CA THR A 186 -3.20 -28.23 6.15
C THR A 186 -3.19 -26.75 6.51
N TYR A 187 -2.12 -26.29 7.18
CA TYR A 187 -1.98 -24.90 7.57
C TYR A 187 -1.81 -23.96 6.37
N ALA A 188 -0.90 -24.28 5.45
CA ALA A 188 -0.69 -23.47 4.25
C ALA A 188 -1.98 -23.34 3.43
N ALA A 189 -2.71 -24.45 3.23
CA ALA A 189 -3.99 -24.46 2.54
C ALA A 189 -5.05 -23.63 3.28
N ALA A 190 -5.16 -23.73 4.60
CA ALA A 190 -6.12 -22.97 5.40
C ALA A 190 -5.81 -21.47 5.38
N ALA A 191 -4.54 -21.07 5.52
CA ALA A 191 -4.11 -19.67 5.48
C ALA A 191 -4.37 -19.03 4.12
N THR A 192 -4.06 -19.73 3.02
CA THR A 192 -4.31 -19.24 1.67
C THR A 192 -5.81 -19.18 1.36
N THR A 193 -6.59 -20.19 1.81
CA THR A 193 -8.05 -20.17 1.64
C THR A 193 -8.70 -19.00 2.37
N LEU A 194 -8.25 -18.70 3.59
CA LEU A 194 -8.73 -17.56 4.36
C LEU A 194 -8.42 -16.24 3.63
N ALA A 195 -7.17 -16.04 3.19
CA ALA A 195 -6.76 -14.85 2.44
C ALA A 195 -7.56 -14.71 1.13
N GLY A 196 -7.74 -15.80 0.38
CA GLY A 196 -8.52 -15.82 -0.85
C GLY A 196 -10.00 -15.50 -0.63
N THR A 197 -10.59 -16.00 0.46
CA THR A 197 -11.99 -15.71 0.80
C THR A 197 -12.17 -14.24 1.15
N ALA A 198 -11.32 -13.69 2.01
CA ALA A 198 -11.37 -12.28 2.39
C ALA A 198 -11.17 -11.36 1.17
N SER A 199 -10.24 -11.71 0.27
CA SER A 199 -10.00 -10.93 -0.96
C SER A 199 -11.18 -10.97 -1.93
N ARG A 200 -11.87 -12.13 -2.08
CA ARG A 200 -13.10 -12.24 -2.88
C ARG A 200 -14.25 -11.43 -2.30
N GLU A 201 -14.36 -11.38 -0.99
CA GLU A 201 -15.39 -10.54 -0.34
C GLU A 201 -15.15 -9.05 -0.61
N VAL A 202 -13.90 -8.58 -0.55
CA VAL A 202 -13.56 -7.21 -0.91
C VAL A 202 -13.86 -6.93 -2.39
N LEU A 203 -13.45 -7.83 -3.29
CA LEU A 203 -13.78 -7.71 -4.72
C LEU A 203 -15.29 -7.71 -4.95
N GLY A 204 -16.03 -8.59 -4.26
CA GLY A 204 -17.48 -8.67 -4.34
C GLY A 204 -18.19 -7.41 -3.84
N ASP A 205 -17.65 -6.73 -2.83
CA ASP A 205 -18.15 -5.42 -2.38
C ASP A 205 -17.90 -4.33 -3.45
N TRP A 206 -16.71 -4.33 -4.06
CA TRP A 206 -16.41 -3.41 -5.16
C TRP A 206 -17.33 -3.60 -6.37
N THR A 207 -17.68 -4.85 -6.71
CA THR A 207 -18.47 -5.20 -7.89
C THR A 207 -19.98 -5.35 -7.63
N GLY A 208 -20.41 -5.34 -6.36
CA GLY A 208 -21.80 -5.54 -5.96
C GLY A 208 -22.23 -7.01 -5.92
N GLU A 209 -21.30 -7.97 -6.04
CA GLU A 209 -21.61 -9.40 -5.99
C GLU A 209 -22.03 -9.89 -4.60
N THR A 210 -21.74 -9.13 -3.55
CA THR A 210 -22.19 -9.41 -2.18
C THR A 210 -23.67 -9.08 -1.93
N GLY A 211 -24.35 -8.47 -2.92
CA GLY A 211 -25.77 -8.13 -2.85
C GLY A 211 -26.05 -6.71 -2.35
N ALA A 212 -25.02 -5.94 -2.00
CA ALA A 212 -25.08 -4.49 -1.82
C ALA A 212 -24.87 -3.77 -3.18
N PRO A 213 -25.20 -2.48 -3.30
CA PRO A 213 -24.77 -1.70 -4.47
C PRO A 213 -23.25 -1.76 -4.62
N PRO A 214 -22.72 -1.77 -5.87
CA PRO A 214 -21.27 -1.77 -6.11
C PRO A 214 -20.58 -0.60 -5.40
N TYR A 215 -19.50 -0.89 -4.68
CA TYR A 215 -18.76 0.19 -4.02
C TYR A 215 -18.08 1.13 -5.03
N THR A 216 -17.88 0.72 -6.27
CA THR A 216 -17.45 1.60 -7.37
C THR A 216 -18.36 2.81 -7.50
N GLU A 217 -19.69 2.62 -7.42
CA GLU A 217 -20.67 3.71 -7.49
C GLU A 217 -20.59 4.62 -6.23
N VAL A 218 -20.41 4.03 -5.05
CA VAL A 218 -20.27 4.78 -3.78
C VAL A 218 -18.99 5.58 -3.78
N PHE A 219 -17.90 4.99 -4.26
CA PHE A 219 -16.58 5.62 -4.32
C PHE A 219 -16.57 6.81 -5.30
N ALA A 220 -17.17 6.64 -6.48
CA ALA A 220 -17.28 7.71 -7.48
C ALA A 220 -18.19 8.86 -6.99
N ALA A 221 -19.37 8.52 -6.44
CA ALA A 221 -20.27 9.53 -5.88
C ALA A 221 -19.68 10.25 -4.64
N GLY A 222 -18.69 9.63 -4.01
CA GLY A 222 -18.04 10.11 -2.79
C GLY A 222 -18.75 9.70 -1.52
N VAL A 223 -17.97 9.61 -0.45
CA VAL A 223 -18.51 9.38 0.90
C VAL A 223 -19.44 10.56 1.24
N ASP A 224 -20.65 10.26 1.70
CA ASP A 224 -21.69 11.26 1.97
C ASP A 224 -22.09 12.15 0.76
N GLY A 225 -21.80 11.69 -0.47
CA GLY A 225 -22.08 12.42 -1.70
C GLY A 225 -21.07 13.52 -2.02
N ASP A 226 -19.86 13.43 -1.47
CA ASP A 226 -18.73 14.30 -1.77
C ASP A 226 -17.59 13.54 -2.43
N PRO A 227 -17.44 13.56 -3.77
CA PRO A 227 -16.32 12.91 -4.47
C PRO A 227 -14.94 13.33 -3.98
N GLN A 228 -14.81 14.57 -3.48
CA GLN A 228 -13.55 15.04 -2.92
C GLN A 228 -13.11 14.26 -1.67
N ALA A 229 -14.06 13.73 -0.89
CA ALA A 229 -13.76 12.89 0.26
C ALA A 229 -13.14 11.54 -0.16
N SER A 230 -13.68 10.88 -1.18
CA SER A 230 -13.09 9.65 -1.74
C SER A 230 -11.71 9.90 -2.36
N LEU A 231 -11.57 11.02 -3.10
CA LEU A 231 -10.28 11.43 -3.64
C LEU A 231 -9.24 11.62 -2.53
N ALA A 232 -9.62 12.29 -1.44
CA ALA A 232 -8.73 12.53 -0.31
C ALA A 232 -8.24 11.22 0.35
N VAL A 233 -9.13 10.24 0.51
CA VAL A 233 -8.75 8.91 1.04
C VAL A 233 -7.74 8.24 0.11
N LEU A 234 -8.00 8.20 -1.20
CA LEU A 234 -7.09 7.58 -2.17
C LEU A 234 -5.72 8.28 -2.21
N VAL A 235 -5.70 9.61 -2.23
CA VAL A 235 -4.45 10.39 -2.25
C VAL A 235 -3.63 10.15 -0.97
N ASN A 236 -4.27 10.00 0.18
CA ASN A 236 -3.58 9.67 1.43
C ASN A 236 -2.99 8.26 1.40
N GLU A 237 -3.68 7.25 0.85
CA GLU A 237 -3.13 5.90 0.70
C GLU A 237 -1.94 5.84 -0.27
N LEU A 238 -2.01 6.61 -1.37
CA LEU A 238 -0.87 6.76 -2.28
C LEU A 238 0.33 7.43 -1.59
N ALA A 239 0.11 8.50 -0.83
CA ALA A 239 1.15 9.17 -0.06
C ALA A 239 1.79 8.25 0.99
N HIS A 240 0.97 7.44 1.69
CA HIS A 240 1.45 6.44 2.64
C HIS A 240 2.28 5.35 1.94
N SER A 241 1.85 4.91 0.76
CA SER A 241 2.61 3.94 -0.04
C SER A 241 3.96 4.49 -0.48
N LEU A 242 4.02 5.76 -0.93
CA LEU A 242 5.28 6.44 -1.26
C LEU A 242 6.18 6.62 -0.03
N GLN A 243 5.61 6.89 1.13
CA GLN A 243 6.36 6.93 2.39
C GLN A 243 6.94 5.55 2.74
N THR A 244 6.18 4.49 2.52
CA THR A 244 6.65 3.11 2.74
C THR A 244 7.82 2.77 1.81
N ILE A 245 7.75 3.16 0.53
CA ILE A 245 8.82 2.93 -0.45
C ILE A 245 10.10 3.67 -0.05
N ASP A 246 10.00 4.95 0.29
CA ASP A 246 11.16 5.78 0.67
C ASP A 246 11.66 5.44 2.09
N ASP A 247 10.88 5.81 3.12
CA ASP A 247 11.37 5.83 4.51
C ASP A 247 11.58 4.44 5.11
N GLN A 248 10.66 3.51 4.87
CA GLN A 248 10.69 2.15 5.43
C GLN A 248 11.32 1.12 4.48
N GLY A 249 11.55 1.51 3.22
CA GLY A 249 12.14 0.69 2.19
C GLY A 249 13.54 1.14 1.82
N LEU A 250 13.65 1.84 0.70
CA LEU A 250 14.94 2.13 0.04
C LEU A 250 15.92 2.90 0.90
N ARG A 251 15.44 3.90 1.65
CA ARG A 251 16.31 4.67 2.56
C ARG A 251 16.84 3.82 3.71
N GLY A 252 16.00 2.95 4.27
CA GLY A 252 16.41 2.00 5.30
C GLY A 252 17.52 1.10 4.78
N ILE A 253 17.33 0.50 3.60
CA ILE A 253 18.31 -0.37 2.96
C ILE A 253 19.60 0.41 2.64
N ALA A 254 19.51 1.64 2.12
CA ALA A 254 20.68 2.47 1.78
C ALA A 254 21.54 2.89 3.01
N LEU A 255 20.97 2.86 4.20
CA LEU A 255 21.67 3.15 5.44
C LEU A 255 22.26 1.91 6.13
N ALA A 256 21.90 0.71 5.68
CA ALA A 256 22.39 -0.55 6.22
C ALA A 256 23.75 -0.92 5.61
N GLU A 257 24.68 -1.45 6.42
CA GLU A 257 25.95 -2.02 5.94
C GLU A 257 25.79 -3.52 5.60
N ALA A 258 24.81 -4.18 6.22
CA ALA A 258 24.47 -5.58 6.00
C ALA A 258 22.95 -5.81 6.19
N PRO A 259 22.38 -6.88 5.63
CA PRO A 259 20.96 -7.18 5.79
C PRO A 259 20.49 -7.21 7.25
N ASP A 260 21.32 -7.74 8.16
CA ASP A 260 21.03 -7.86 9.59
C ASP A 260 21.01 -6.51 10.35
N ASP A 261 21.47 -5.42 9.74
CA ASP A 261 21.38 -4.08 10.31
C ASP A 261 19.99 -3.45 10.18
N LEU A 262 19.17 -4.01 9.30
CA LEU A 262 17.81 -3.55 9.10
C LEU A 262 16.89 -3.99 10.27
N PRO A 263 15.90 -3.18 10.65
CA PRO A 263 14.82 -3.63 11.50
C PRO A 263 14.15 -4.88 10.92
N GLU A 264 13.71 -5.81 11.77
CA GLU A 264 13.14 -7.09 11.36
C GLU A 264 12.02 -6.97 10.30
N ASN A 265 11.19 -5.95 10.42
CA ASN A 265 10.11 -5.65 9.46
C ASN A 265 10.58 -5.01 8.14
N GLN A 266 11.88 -4.72 8.01
CA GLN A 266 12.50 -4.17 6.80
C GLN A 266 13.52 -5.14 6.17
N GLN A 267 13.83 -6.25 6.83
CA GLN A 267 14.66 -7.31 6.28
C GLN A 267 13.90 -8.07 5.19
N ASP A 268 14.65 -8.78 4.35
CA ASP A 268 14.05 -9.83 3.53
C ASP A 268 13.39 -10.85 4.45
N GLY A 269 12.17 -11.27 4.11
CA GLY A 269 11.62 -12.50 4.63
C GLY A 269 12.39 -13.72 4.10
N PRO A 270 12.01 -14.94 4.50
CA PRO A 270 12.63 -16.16 4.00
C PRO A 270 12.64 -16.30 2.47
N ALA A 271 11.71 -15.66 1.77
CA ALA A 271 11.63 -15.65 0.31
C ALA A 271 12.65 -14.71 -0.36
N GLY A 272 13.16 -13.70 0.34
CA GLY A 272 14.20 -12.82 -0.17
C GLY A 272 13.72 -11.84 -1.26
N HIS A 273 12.51 -11.27 -1.13
CA HIS A 273 11.91 -10.44 -2.19
C HIS A 273 11.50 -9.03 -1.75
N ARG A 274 12.05 -8.52 -0.66
CA ARG A 274 11.66 -7.20 -0.10
C ARG A 274 11.70 -6.06 -1.14
N VAL A 275 12.72 -6.02 -1.98
CA VAL A 275 12.84 -4.98 -3.01
C VAL A 275 11.81 -5.19 -4.12
N ALA A 276 11.53 -6.44 -4.51
CA ALA A 276 10.46 -6.75 -5.46
C ALA A 276 9.08 -6.30 -4.96
N ASP A 277 8.83 -6.38 -3.66
CA ASP A 277 7.61 -5.83 -3.04
C ASP A 277 7.51 -4.31 -3.21
N LEU A 278 8.61 -3.58 -2.99
CA LEU A 278 8.65 -2.12 -3.20
C LEU A 278 8.44 -1.75 -4.67
N GLN A 279 8.98 -2.55 -5.60
CA GLN A 279 8.76 -2.39 -7.04
C GLN A 279 7.28 -2.59 -7.41
N ALA A 280 6.63 -3.62 -6.88
CA ALA A 280 5.21 -3.89 -7.12
C ALA A 280 4.33 -2.76 -6.53
N LEU A 281 4.66 -2.28 -5.34
CA LEU A 281 3.99 -1.15 -4.69
C LEU A 281 4.09 0.12 -5.55
N LEU A 282 5.31 0.46 -6.03
CA LEU A 282 5.54 1.62 -6.91
C LEU A 282 4.81 1.46 -8.24
N GLY A 283 4.79 0.24 -8.80
CA GLY A 283 4.06 -0.07 -10.03
C GLY A 283 2.56 0.23 -9.91
N SER A 284 1.94 -0.07 -8.77
CA SER A 284 0.53 0.27 -8.52
C SER A 284 0.31 1.76 -8.32
N VAL A 285 1.20 2.46 -7.60
CA VAL A 285 1.16 3.94 -7.50
C VAL A 285 1.23 4.54 -8.90
N ARG A 286 2.15 4.08 -9.73
CA ARG A 286 2.29 4.53 -11.11
C ARG A 286 1.00 4.30 -11.92
N THR A 287 0.44 3.10 -11.87
CA THR A 287 -0.81 2.78 -12.59
C THR A 287 -1.97 3.67 -12.13
N THR A 288 -2.03 4.04 -10.86
CA THR A 288 -3.08 4.92 -10.36
C THR A 288 -2.88 6.38 -10.81
N ILE A 289 -1.63 6.83 -10.92
CA ILE A 289 -1.31 8.18 -11.42
C ILE A 289 -1.53 8.26 -12.94
N GLU A 290 -1.05 7.30 -13.71
CA GLU A 290 -1.20 7.27 -15.17
C GLU A 290 -2.61 6.89 -15.61
N GLY A 291 -3.33 6.03 -14.84
CA GLY A 291 -4.64 5.49 -15.19
C GLY A 291 -4.57 4.27 -16.11
N PRO A 292 -5.74 3.60 -16.34
CA PRO A 292 -5.80 2.37 -17.13
C PRO A 292 -5.43 2.57 -18.61
N SER A 293 -5.59 3.77 -19.16
CA SER A 293 -5.23 4.09 -20.56
C SER A 293 -3.87 4.79 -20.68
N GLY A 294 -3.26 5.16 -19.53
CA GLY A 294 -1.96 5.81 -19.48
C GLY A 294 -2.01 7.35 -19.38
N ASP A 295 -3.19 7.95 -19.53
CA ASP A 295 -3.43 9.39 -19.48
C ASP A 295 -4.78 9.80 -18.86
N ASP A 296 -5.48 8.84 -18.25
CA ASP A 296 -6.81 9.01 -17.65
C ASP A 296 -6.82 8.76 -16.13
N GLY A 297 -5.66 8.75 -15.50
CA GLY A 297 -5.49 8.58 -14.06
C GLY A 297 -5.46 9.88 -13.27
N LEU A 298 -4.97 9.80 -12.03
CA LEU A 298 -4.86 10.94 -11.11
C LEU A 298 -4.04 12.10 -11.71
N GLY A 299 -3.03 11.80 -12.52
CA GLY A 299 -2.19 12.76 -13.24
C GLY A 299 -3.01 13.67 -14.15
N SER A 300 -4.06 13.17 -14.79
CA SER A 300 -4.94 13.96 -15.65
C SER A 300 -5.68 15.07 -14.90
N LEU A 301 -6.14 14.76 -13.68
CA LEU A 301 -6.76 15.76 -12.80
C LEU A 301 -5.74 16.80 -12.33
N VAL A 302 -4.51 16.38 -12.01
CA VAL A 302 -3.41 17.30 -11.67
C VAL A 302 -3.13 18.23 -12.84
N ALA A 303 -2.99 17.68 -14.06
CA ALA A 303 -2.72 18.45 -15.28
C ALA A 303 -3.83 19.46 -15.60
N SER A 304 -5.11 19.10 -15.37
CA SER A 304 -6.23 20.01 -15.57
C SER A 304 -6.18 21.24 -14.64
N ARG A 305 -5.55 21.10 -13.46
CA ARG A 305 -5.44 22.15 -12.44
C ARG A 305 -4.10 22.90 -12.46
N SER A 306 -3.00 22.19 -12.79
CA SER A 306 -1.65 22.74 -12.85
C SER A 306 -0.75 21.88 -13.74
N THR A 307 -0.49 22.35 -14.96
CA THR A 307 0.43 21.70 -15.90
C THR A 307 1.85 21.59 -15.31
N ASP A 308 2.35 22.65 -14.68
CA ASP A 308 3.68 22.66 -14.07
C ASP A 308 3.84 21.58 -12.98
N THR A 309 2.79 21.30 -12.21
CA THR A 309 2.82 20.26 -11.18
C THR A 309 2.70 18.89 -11.82
N ALA A 310 1.91 18.73 -12.87
CA ALA A 310 1.80 17.48 -13.61
C ALA A 310 3.15 17.10 -14.25
N ASP A 311 3.81 18.05 -14.91
CA ASP A 311 5.13 17.82 -15.53
C ASP A 311 6.17 17.34 -14.49
N ARG A 312 6.18 17.96 -13.29
CA ARG A 312 7.08 17.54 -12.21
C ARG A 312 6.71 16.17 -11.62
N LEU A 313 5.42 15.87 -11.52
CA LEU A 313 4.96 14.56 -11.06
C LEU A 313 5.37 13.47 -12.04
N ASP A 314 5.17 13.70 -13.34
CA ASP A 314 5.53 12.75 -14.39
C ASP A 314 7.05 12.52 -14.45
N GLU A 315 7.86 13.60 -14.33
CA GLU A 315 9.32 13.49 -14.28
C GLU A 315 9.78 12.67 -13.06
N ALA A 316 9.27 12.99 -11.87
CA ALA A 316 9.63 12.28 -10.64
C ALA A 316 9.17 10.81 -10.67
N LEU A 317 7.97 10.54 -11.20
CA LEU A 317 7.42 9.19 -11.32
C LEU A 317 8.23 8.35 -12.31
N ALA A 318 8.61 8.93 -13.44
CA ALA A 318 9.44 8.25 -14.44
C ALA A 318 10.84 7.93 -13.89
N ALA A 319 11.48 8.89 -13.19
CA ALA A 319 12.79 8.68 -12.57
C ALA A 319 12.74 7.57 -11.52
N ALA A 320 11.84 7.66 -10.55
CA ALA A 320 11.69 6.63 -9.51
C ALA A 320 11.34 5.25 -10.10
N SER A 321 10.44 5.20 -11.10
CA SER A 321 10.07 3.93 -11.74
C SER A 321 11.26 3.28 -12.46
N SER A 322 12.14 4.08 -13.09
CA SER A 322 13.34 3.57 -13.77
C SER A 322 14.37 3.04 -12.76
N THR A 323 14.77 3.86 -11.79
CA THR A 323 15.86 3.52 -10.86
C THR A 323 15.47 2.42 -9.89
N VAL A 324 14.26 2.45 -9.34
CA VAL A 324 13.74 1.36 -8.47
C VAL A 324 13.53 0.08 -9.27
N GLY A 325 13.02 0.18 -10.52
CA GLY A 325 12.79 -0.97 -11.40
C GLY A 325 14.07 -1.71 -11.81
N GLU A 326 15.24 -1.06 -11.77
CA GLU A 326 16.54 -1.64 -12.11
C GLU A 326 17.23 -2.35 -10.93
N LEU A 327 16.69 -2.19 -9.70
CA LEU A 327 17.25 -2.86 -8.52
C LEU A 327 16.97 -4.37 -8.57
N PRO A 328 17.86 -5.20 -8.00
CA PRO A 328 17.58 -6.60 -7.72
C PRO A 328 16.38 -6.74 -6.76
N GLY A 329 15.68 -7.89 -6.83
CA GLY A 329 14.49 -8.12 -6.02
C GLY A 329 14.75 -8.33 -4.52
N SER A 330 15.98 -8.67 -4.13
CA SER A 330 16.38 -8.97 -2.76
C SER A 330 17.26 -7.89 -2.13
N VAL A 331 17.25 -7.79 -0.80
CA VAL A 331 18.12 -6.85 -0.05
C VAL A 331 19.61 -7.17 -0.24
N PRO A 332 20.09 -8.42 -0.09
CA PRO A 332 21.52 -8.71 -0.22
C PRO A 332 22.08 -8.31 -1.59
N GLU A 333 21.39 -8.66 -2.68
CA GLU A 333 21.82 -8.32 -4.04
C GLU A 333 21.78 -6.81 -4.30
N THR A 334 20.83 -6.11 -3.66
CA THR A 334 20.70 -4.64 -3.76
C THR A 334 21.83 -3.93 -3.01
N LEU A 335 22.25 -4.43 -1.86
CA LEU A 335 23.38 -3.89 -1.10
C LEU A 335 24.73 -4.04 -1.85
N ASP A 336 24.83 -5.02 -2.76
CA ASP A 336 25.99 -5.16 -3.65
C ASP A 336 26.04 -4.08 -4.76
N ARG A 337 24.99 -3.24 -4.87
CA ARG A 337 24.83 -2.17 -5.89
C ARG A 337 24.56 -0.81 -5.23
N PRO A 338 25.48 -0.30 -4.40
CA PRO A 338 25.23 0.89 -3.56
C PRO A 338 24.93 2.17 -4.36
N ASP A 339 25.53 2.35 -5.53
CA ASP A 339 25.31 3.53 -6.36
C ASP A 339 23.88 3.51 -6.97
N ASP A 340 23.42 2.35 -7.43
CA ASP A 340 22.07 2.20 -7.97
C ASP A 340 21.01 2.35 -6.86
N LEU A 341 21.27 1.78 -5.70
CA LEU A 341 20.40 1.92 -4.52
C LEU A 341 20.31 3.38 -4.07
N ALA A 342 21.44 4.11 -4.04
CA ALA A 342 21.44 5.52 -3.67
C ALA A 342 20.61 6.36 -4.66
N ALA A 343 20.73 6.10 -5.96
CA ALA A 343 19.94 6.77 -6.99
C ALA A 343 18.44 6.47 -6.82
N ALA A 344 18.09 5.19 -6.63
CA ALA A 344 16.70 4.79 -6.41
C ALA A 344 16.08 5.42 -5.15
N ALA A 345 16.84 5.50 -4.05
CA ALA A 345 16.39 6.14 -2.82
C ALA A 345 16.21 7.66 -3.00
N GLU A 346 17.08 8.34 -3.76
CA GLU A 346 16.95 9.77 -4.07
C GLU A 346 15.70 10.04 -4.91
N ASP A 347 15.48 9.27 -5.98
CA ASP A 347 14.33 9.46 -6.86
C ASP A 347 13.00 9.12 -6.18
N ALA A 348 12.96 8.05 -5.36
CA ALA A 348 11.77 7.73 -4.57
C ALA A 348 11.43 8.83 -3.55
N ALA A 349 12.45 9.41 -2.90
CA ALA A 349 12.27 10.55 -2.00
C ALA A 349 11.77 11.80 -2.74
N ALA A 350 12.28 12.07 -3.93
CA ALA A 350 11.83 13.18 -4.77
C ALA A 350 10.36 13.00 -5.17
N LEU A 351 9.97 11.82 -5.62
CA LEU A 351 8.58 11.50 -5.96
C LEU A 351 7.65 11.69 -4.75
N LYS A 352 8.03 11.17 -3.58
CA LYS A 352 7.26 11.34 -2.33
C LYS A 352 7.06 12.82 -2.03
N VAL A 353 8.10 13.65 -2.14
CA VAL A 353 8.02 15.09 -1.86
C VAL A 353 7.08 15.78 -2.84
N VAL A 354 7.24 15.59 -4.15
CA VAL A 354 6.38 16.19 -5.17
C VAL A 354 4.93 15.79 -4.96
N PHE A 355 4.67 14.50 -4.70
CA PHE A 355 3.32 13.98 -4.49
C PHE A 355 2.68 14.56 -3.23
N SER A 356 3.35 14.48 -2.08
CA SER A 356 2.77 14.84 -0.78
C SER A 356 2.65 16.36 -0.56
N THR A 357 3.40 17.18 -1.29
CA THR A 357 3.36 18.63 -1.12
C THR A 357 2.64 19.35 -2.26
N GLU A 358 3.12 19.19 -3.49
CA GLU A 358 2.62 19.92 -4.63
C GLU A 358 1.35 19.29 -5.21
N THR A 359 1.40 17.99 -5.50
CA THR A 359 0.26 17.25 -6.05
C THR A 359 -0.93 17.27 -5.10
N ALA A 360 -0.72 16.94 -3.83
CA ALA A 360 -1.78 16.99 -2.81
C ALA A 360 -2.39 18.39 -2.68
N SER A 361 -1.56 19.45 -2.72
CA SER A 361 -2.03 20.84 -2.68
C SER A 361 -2.91 21.20 -3.89
N VAL A 362 -2.49 20.83 -5.11
CA VAL A 362 -3.26 21.06 -6.35
C VAL A 362 -4.58 20.29 -6.31
N LEU A 363 -4.59 19.07 -5.74
CA LEU A 363 -5.79 18.27 -5.57
C LEU A 363 -6.70 18.76 -4.44
N GLY A 364 -6.25 19.74 -3.62
CA GLY A 364 -7.00 20.23 -2.48
C GLY A 364 -7.09 19.22 -1.34
N VAL A 365 -6.11 18.32 -1.23
CA VAL A 365 -6.05 17.27 -0.21
C VAL A 365 -5.01 17.64 0.84
N THR A 366 -5.37 17.48 2.10
CA THR A 366 -4.41 17.53 3.22
C THR A 366 -3.89 16.13 3.47
N ILE A 367 -2.57 15.94 3.40
CA ILE A 367 -1.97 14.67 3.77
C ILE A 367 -1.98 14.54 5.29
N GLY A 368 -2.70 13.54 5.77
CA GLY A 368 -2.65 13.10 7.16
C GLY A 368 -1.50 12.11 7.30
N PHE A 369 -0.43 12.51 7.97
CA PHE A 369 0.53 11.52 8.44
C PHE A 369 -0.15 10.78 9.59
N SER A 370 -0.61 9.57 9.36
CA SER A 370 -0.94 8.69 10.46
C SER A 370 0.38 8.33 11.11
N ASP A 371 0.63 8.82 12.32
CA ASP A 371 1.63 8.23 13.20
C ASP A 371 1.12 6.82 13.51
N ALA A 372 1.39 5.90 12.58
CA ALA A 372 0.94 4.51 12.67
C ALA A 372 1.79 3.70 13.65
N ASP A 373 2.15 4.31 14.76
CA ASP A 373 2.88 3.68 15.86
C ASP A 373 1.92 3.00 16.86
N GLY A 374 0.63 2.93 16.54
CA GLY A 374 -0.28 2.05 17.27
C GLY A 374 -0.60 2.44 18.72
N ASP A 375 -0.22 3.63 19.18
CA ASP A 375 -0.51 4.15 20.51
C ASP A 375 -1.71 5.13 20.46
N SER A 376 -2.92 4.57 20.50
CA SER A 376 -4.12 5.30 20.88
C SER A 376 -5.04 4.43 21.71
#